data_6ee385652c72544d4673d6c608a70cba
#
_entry.id   6ee385652c72544d4673d6c608a70cba
#
_cell.length_a   1.000
_cell.length_b   1.000
_cell.length_c   1.000
_cell.angle_alpha   90.00
_cell.angle_beta   90.00
_cell.angle_gamma   90.00
#
_symmetry.space_group_name_H-M   'P 1'
#
loop_
_entity.id
_entity.type
_entity.pdbx_description
1 polymer ?
#
loop_
_entity_poly.entity_id
_entity_poly.type
_entity_poly.pdbx_seq_one_letter_code
_entity_poly.pdbx_strand_id
1 'polypeptide(L)'
;MKKNLKMFLLIAVCAMASCCLLYIREADEKQQIHSEKKEKEKLVFLTSKRETRHIFEKIIADFNESQDEIYVEHMAVPNPDQELQIRAVQGEFPDIVEFIGMQKDELGKYVKGGYLRALDTFSATHCVNEYFLEKLKILGGTYVLPLSVNYRGIFYNKKLLEEEGYQIPSTYAELIDTMQQIKKAGKLPIIFADKDSWTIHQGWDAIDMSSRGSQDDFFQNVLNGDAFLYEDSIALDSTRKFLEIRKYGQKQTVNTGYDEAVKKFANGEAYMFFQGNWAYPMIKKINPDIDLLFMPFPAYHENQAKVVVKIDATLGVSASCKHLEAVEQFLDYVFSKNVSEYYADKAGAYSCIKSVDVEDS
;
A
#
# COMPACT_ATOMS: atom_id res chain seq x y z
N MET A 1 -73.75 40.93 -26.14
CA MET A 1 -72.64 40.94 -25.10
C MET A 1 -72.47 39.61 -24.32
N LYS A 2 -73.58 39.06 -23.74
CA LYS A 2 -73.45 37.86 -22.89
C LYS A 2 -72.95 36.55 -23.57
N LYS A 3 -73.14 36.42 -24.91
CA LYS A 3 -72.75 35.20 -25.65
C LYS A 3 -71.19 35.12 -25.90
N ASN A 4 -70.59 36.29 -26.16
CA ASN A 4 -69.14 36.37 -26.39
C ASN A 4 -68.30 36.21 -25.10
N LEU A 5 -68.88 36.64 -23.94
CA LEU A 5 -68.21 36.47 -22.63
C LEU A 5 -68.13 35.01 -22.22
N LYS A 6 -69.20 34.20 -22.51
CA LYS A 6 -69.20 32.77 -22.24
C LYS A 6 -68.19 32.02 -23.12
N MET A 7 -68.00 32.42 -24.36
CA MET A 7 -67.01 31.83 -25.29
C MET A 7 -65.56 32.16 -24.85
N PHE A 8 -65.32 33.42 -24.40
CA PHE A 8 -64.00 33.78 -23.86
C PHE A 8 -63.67 33.02 -22.55
N LEU A 9 -64.66 32.83 -21.67
CA LEU A 9 -64.46 32.04 -20.46
C LEU A 9 -64.12 30.55 -20.79
N LEU A 10 -64.79 29.98 -21.79
CA LEU A 10 -64.53 28.58 -22.22
C LEU A 10 -63.15 28.43 -22.79
N ILE A 11 -62.67 29.36 -23.60
CA ILE A 11 -61.33 29.35 -24.17
C ILE A 11 -60.27 29.49 -23.06
N ALA A 12 -60.48 30.39 -22.09
CA ALA A 12 -59.56 30.55 -20.96
C ALA A 12 -59.47 29.29 -20.08
N VAL A 13 -60.60 28.60 -19.85
CA VAL A 13 -60.62 27.34 -19.08
C VAL A 13 -59.89 26.22 -19.84
N CYS A 14 -60.10 26.10 -21.18
CA CYS A 14 -59.38 25.13 -22.00
C CYS A 14 -57.88 25.41 -22.06
N ALA A 15 -57.47 26.69 -22.15
CA ALA A 15 -56.06 27.07 -22.11
C ALA A 15 -55.38 26.75 -20.76
N MET A 16 -56.07 27.03 -19.65
CA MET A 16 -55.59 26.66 -18.30
C MET A 16 -55.49 25.14 -18.12
N ALA A 17 -56.50 24.39 -18.59
CA ALA A 17 -56.45 22.92 -18.51
C ALA A 17 -55.30 22.34 -19.35
N SER A 18 -55.00 22.91 -20.53
CA SER A 18 -53.86 22.48 -21.37
C SER A 18 -52.55 22.82 -20.73
N CYS A 19 -52.39 23.98 -20.11
CA CYS A 19 -51.20 24.35 -19.34
C CYS A 19 -50.98 23.42 -18.11
N CYS A 20 -52.04 23.08 -17.38
CA CYS A 20 -51.97 22.14 -16.27
C CYS A 20 -51.56 20.73 -16.72
N LEU A 21 -52.09 20.26 -17.86
CA LEU A 21 -51.71 18.96 -18.42
C LEU A 21 -50.25 18.94 -18.88
N LEU A 22 -49.74 20.00 -19.46
CA LEU A 22 -48.33 20.13 -19.84
C LEU A 22 -47.42 20.15 -18.58
N TYR A 23 -47.85 20.88 -17.54
CA TYR A 23 -47.08 20.95 -16.29
C TYR A 23 -47.05 19.61 -15.55
N ILE A 24 -48.18 18.86 -15.55
CA ILE A 24 -48.24 17.50 -14.98
C ILE A 24 -47.35 16.56 -15.78
N ARG A 25 -47.36 16.65 -17.11
CA ARG A 25 -46.50 15.80 -17.96
C ARG A 25 -45.03 16.08 -17.78
N GLU A 26 -44.62 17.36 -17.66
CA GLU A 26 -43.21 17.72 -17.32
C GLU A 26 -42.84 17.28 -15.91
N ALA A 27 -43.76 17.30 -14.95
CA ALA A 27 -43.52 16.81 -13.60
C ALA A 27 -43.36 15.27 -13.57
N ASP A 28 -44.21 14.55 -14.33
CA ASP A 28 -44.15 13.09 -14.48
C ASP A 28 -42.86 12.66 -15.21
N GLU A 29 -42.45 13.37 -16.29
CA GLU A 29 -41.18 13.11 -16.98
C GLU A 29 -39.98 13.37 -16.06
N LYS A 30 -39.96 14.43 -15.26
CA LYS A 30 -38.93 14.70 -14.27
C LYS A 30 -38.94 13.66 -13.13
N GLN A 31 -40.08 13.17 -12.74
CA GLN A 31 -40.22 12.15 -11.71
C GLN A 31 -39.82 10.75 -12.25
N GLN A 32 -40.10 10.43 -13.53
CA GLN A 32 -39.58 9.24 -14.20
C GLN A 32 -38.05 9.27 -14.37
N ILE A 33 -37.46 10.39 -14.79
CA ILE A 33 -36.01 10.60 -14.88
C ILE A 33 -35.35 10.47 -13.50
N HIS A 34 -36.04 10.85 -12.43
CA HIS A 34 -35.52 10.70 -11.06
C HIS A 34 -35.72 9.29 -10.49
N SER A 35 -36.69 8.49 -11.00
CA SER A 35 -36.95 7.12 -10.54
C SER A 35 -36.11 6.07 -11.26
N GLU A 36 -35.47 6.42 -12.39
CA GLU A 36 -34.60 5.52 -13.15
C GLU A 36 -33.11 5.64 -12.80
N LYS A 37 -32.74 6.47 -11.84
CA LYS A 37 -31.35 6.44 -11.36
C LYS A 37 -31.17 5.17 -10.53
N LYS A 38 -30.80 4.08 -11.21
CA LYS A 38 -30.45 2.79 -10.58
C LYS A 38 -29.46 3.10 -9.44
N GLU A 39 -29.81 2.68 -8.23
CA GLU A 39 -28.90 2.83 -7.10
C GLU A 39 -27.59 2.10 -7.40
N LYS A 40 -26.47 2.82 -7.25
CA LYS A 40 -25.15 2.23 -7.52
C LYS A 40 -24.92 1.04 -6.59
N GLU A 41 -24.38 -0.05 -7.09
CA GLU A 41 -23.92 -1.14 -6.25
C GLU A 41 -22.77 -0.65 -5.36
N LYS A 42 -22.94 -0.81 -4.05
CA LYS A 42 -21.98 -0.31 -3.07
C LYS A 42 -21.00 -1.41 -2.66
N LEU A 43 -19.70 -1.13 -2.77
CA LEU A 43 -18.61 -1.96 -2.27
C LEU A 43 -17.88 -1.24 -1.16
N VAL A 44 -17.44 -1.97 -0.14
CA VAL A 44 -16.58 -1.46 0.93
C VAL A 44 -15.18 -1.99 0.73
N PHE A 45 -14.22 -1.09 0.48
CA PHE A 45 -12.80 -1.42 0.38
C PHE A 45 -12.04 -0.91 1.60
N LEU A 46 -11.56 -1.85 2.42
CA LEU A 46 -10.75 -1.54 3.60
C LEU A 46 -9.26 -1.51 3.25
N THR A 47 -8.61 -0.38 3.54
CA THR A 47 -7.15 -0.23 3.42
C THR A 47 -6.52 0.11 4.77
N SER A 48 -5.26 -0.23 4.92
CA SER A 48 -4.55 -0.12 6.20
C SER A 48 -3.27 0.69 6.13
N LYS A 49 -2.63 0.75 4.97
CA LYS A 49 -1.33 1.38 4.79
C LYS A 49 -1.46 2.90 4.71
N ARG A 50 -0.90 3.60 5.73
CA ARG A 50 -0.97 5.07 5.82
C ARG A 50 -0.27 5.78 4.67
N GLU A 51 0.85 5.23 4.22
CA GLU A 51 1.70 5.77 3.16
C GLU A 51 0.98 5.82 1.82
N THR A 52 0.18 4.82 1.51
CA THR A 52 -0.54 4.68 0.24
C THR A 52 -2.01 5.10 0.29
N ARG A 53 -2.51 5.52 1.46
CA ARG A 53 -3.91 5.92 1.65
C ARG A 53 -4.38 6.92 0.59
N HIS A 54 -3.65 8.00 0.39
CA HIS A 54 -4.01 9.05 -0.59
C HIS A 54 -3.95 8.56 -2.05
N ILE A 55 -3.16 7.50 -2.31
CA ILE A 55 -3.07 6.88 -3.63
C ILE A 55 -4.37 6.11 -3.90
N PHE A 56 -4.82 5.30 -2.95
CA PHE A 56 -6.11 4.62 -3.07
C PHE A 56 -7.30 5.57 -3.06
N GLU A 57 -7.27 6.66 -2.27
CA GLU A 57 -8.30 7.70 -2.32
C GLU A 57 -8.48 8.21 -3.75
N LYS A 58 -7.38 8.48 -4.47
CA LYS A 58 -7.45 8.91 -5.87
C LYS A 58 -7.91 7.81 -6.81
N ILE A 59 -7.36 6.60 -6.71
CA ILE A 59 -7.75 5.45 -7.57
C ILE A 59 -9.25 5.19 -7.45
N ILE A 60 -9.78 5.20 -6.22
CA ILE A 60 -11.20 4.97 -5.95
C ILE A 60 -12.05 6.12 -6.48
N ALA A 61 -11.62 7.38 -6.29
CA ALA A 61 -12.32 8.53 -6.83
C ALA A 61 -12.42 8.47 -8.36
N ASP A 62 -11.29 8.20 -9.04
CA ASP A 62 -11.24 8.08 -10.49
C ASP A 62 -12.16 6.93 -10.99
N PHE A 63 -12.17 5.78 -10.30
CA PHE A 63 -13.09 4.69 -10.63
C PHE A 63 -14.55 5.10 -10.46
N ASN A 64 -14.90 5.69 -9.32
CA ASN A 64 -16.27 6.12 -9.02
C ASN A 64 -16.78 7.20 -9.98
N GLU A 65 -15.89 8.03 -10.53
CA GLU A 65 -16.21 9.07 -11.52
C GLU A 65 -16.31 8.51 -12.95
N SER A 66 -15.61 7.41 -13.25
CA SER A 66 -15.55 6.84 -14.60
C SER A 66 -16.80 6.09 -15.03
N GLN A 67 -17.69 5.72 -14.10
CA GLN A 67 -18.89 4.92 -14.34
C GLN A 67 -20.00 5.24 -13.32
N ASP A 68 -21.25 4.83 -13.63
CA ASP A 68 -22.45 5.15 -12.82
C ASP A 68 -23.11 3.94 -12.15
N GLU A 69 -22.51 2.75 -12.26
CA GLU A 69 -23.12 1.50 -11.78
C GLU A 69 -22.63 1.08 -10.39
N ILE A 70 -21.39 1.38 -10.06
CA ILE A 70 -20.70 0.94 -8.83
C ILE A 70 -20.24 2.16 -8.03
N TYR A 71 -20.31 2.06 -6.71
CA TYR A 71 -19.70 3.01 -5.80
C TYR A 71 -18.81 2.29 -4.79
N VAL A 72 -17.51 2.51 -4.87
CA VAL A 72 -16.54 1.99 -3.91
C VAL A 72 -16.38 2.97 -2.77
N GLU A 73 -16.77 2.55 -1.56
CA GLU A 73 -16.53 3.29 -0.32
C GLU A 73 -15.14 2.93 0.22
N HIS A 74 -14.30 3.93 0.39
CA HIS A 74 -12.97 3.75 0.97
C HIS A 74 -13.02 3.79 2.49
N MET A 75 -12.60 2.71 3.13
CA MET A 75 -12.47 2.60 4.58
C MET A 75 -10.98 2.48 4.93
N ALA A 76 -10.38 3.56 5.42
CA ALA A 76 -8.99 3.56 5.86
C ALA A 76 -8.91 3.48 7.38
N VAL A 77 -8.32 2.42 7.92
CA VAL A 77 -8.24 2.15 9.36
C VAL A 77 -6.80 2.03 9.84
N PRO A 78 -6.46 2.56 11.04
CA PRO A 78 -5.09 2.52 11.54
C PRO A 78 -4.67 1.13 12.07
N ASN A 79 -5.61 0.29 12.50
CA ASN A 79 -5.36 -1.04 13.05
C ASN A 79 -6.25 -2.07 12.34
N PRO A 80 -5.87 -2.50 11.13
CA PRO A 80 -6.71 -3.33 10.28
C PRO A 80 -7.02 -4.69 10.90
N ASP A 81 -6.06 -5.33 11.56
CA ASP A 81 -6.26 -6.67 12.14
C ASP A 81 -7.33 -6.67 13.22
N GLN A 82 -7.33 -5.67 14.09
CA GLN A 82 -8.36 -5.52 15.12
C GLN A 82 -9.72 -5.21 14.51
N GLU A 83 -9.76 -4.31 13.54
CA GLU A 83 -10.99 -3.94 12.83
C GLU A 83 -11.59 -5.14 12.10
N LEU A 84 -10.75 -5.90 11.36
CA LEU A 84 -11.19 -7.10 10.65
C LEU A 84 -11.72 -8.17 11.59
N GLN A 85 -11.09 -8.38 12.77
CA GLN A 85 -11.59 -9.31 13.76
C GLN A 85 -12.95 -8.90 14.32
N ILE A 86 -13.13 -7.63 14.65
CA ILE A 86 -14.42 -7.09 15.14
C ILE A 86 -15.50 -7.29 14.07
N ARG A 87 -15.25 -6.89 12.84
CA ARG A 87 -16.18 -7.01 11.73
C ARG A 87 -16.49 -8.47 11.36
N ALA A 88 -15.48 -9.34 11.43
CA ALA A 88 -15.68 -10.77 11.20
C ALA A 88 -16.70 -11.37 12.20
N VAL A 89 -16.59 -11.00 13.49
CA VAL A 89 -17.54 -11.45 14.52
C VAL A 89 -18.94 -10.87 14.31
N GLN A 90 -19.04 -9.63 13.80
CA GLN A 90 -20.30 -8.95 13.51
C GLN A 90 -20.97 -9.43 12.22
N GLY A 91 -20.25 -10.18 11.38
CA GLY A 91 -20.73 -10.57 10.03
C GLY A 91 -20.68 -9.42 9.01
N GLU A 92 -19.91 -8.37 9.28
CA GLU A 92 -19.75 -7.16 8.48
C GLU A 92 -18.37 -7.08 7.81
N PHE A 93 -17.81 -8.23 7.39
CA PHE A 93 -16.51 -8.26 6.75
C PHE A 93 -16.53 -7.43 5.46
N PRO A 94 -15.53 -6.53 5.22
CA PRO A 94 -15.50 -5.66 4.04
C PRO A 94 -15.45 -6.48 2.74
N ASP A 95 -16.03 -5.96 1.64
CA ASP A 95 -16.05 -6.66 0.36
C ASP A 95 -14.65 -6.91 -0.18
N ILE A 96 -13.77 -5.90 -0.05
CA ILE A 96 -12.37 -5.97 -0.45
C ILE A 96 -11.49 -5.53 0.71
N VAL A 97 -10.39 -6.23 0.93
CA VAL A 97 -9.44 -5.94 2.02
C VAL A 97 -8.02 -5.87 1.45
N GLU A 98 -7.32 -4.79 1.81
CA GLU A 98 -5.88 -4.69 1.63
C GLU A 98 -5.15 -5.33 2.82
N PHE A 99 -4.32 -6.33 2.55
CA PHE A 99 -3.39 -6.91 3.52
C PHE A 99 -1.97 -6.43 3.22
N ILE A 100 -1.23 -6.03 4.26
CA ILE A 100 0.12 -5.47 4.12
C ILE A 100 1.15 -6.40 4.73
N GLY A 101 2.09 -6.86 3.90
CA GLY A 101 3.24 -7.65 4.32
C GLY A 101 2.90 -8.99 4.97
N MET A 102 1.64 -9.41 4.91
CA MET A 102 1.19 -10.67 5.52
C MET A 102 1.79 -11.87 4.80
N GLN A 103 2.28 -12.79 5.59
CA GLN A 103 2.80 -14.04 5.09
C GLN A 103 1.66 -15.05 4.86
N LYS A 104 1.98 -16.13 4.13
CA LYS A 104 1.04 -17.19 3.78
C LYS A 104 0.30 -17.77 5.00
N ASP A 105 0.98 -17.95 6.12
CA ASP A 105 0.39 -18.53 7.33
C ASP A 105 -0.61 -17.58 8.00
N GLU A 106 -0.36 -16.28 7.96
CA GLU A 106 -1.26 -15.25 8.48
C GLU A 106 -2.52 -15.14 7.62
N LEU A 107 -2.34 -15.04 6.30
CA LEU A 107 -3.44 -15.06 5.33
C LEU A 107 -4.25 -16.37 5.42
N GLY A 108 -3.55 -17.49 5.70
CA GLY A 108 -4.16 -18.81 5.89
C GLY A 108 -5.20 -18.86 7.02
N LYS A 109 -5.09 -18.00 8.02
CA LYS A 109 -6.10 -17.90 9.10
C LYS A 109 -7.43 -17.38 8.57
N TYR A 110 -7.40 -16.36 7.69
CA TYR A 110 -8.58 -15.79 7.06
C TYR A 110 -9.22 -16.79 6.07
N VAL A 111 -8.39 -17.52 5.31
CA VAL A 111 -8.86 -18.56 4.38
C VAL A 111 -9.52 -19.70 5.13
N LYS A 112 -8.86 -20.27 6.14
CA LYS A 112 -9.39 -21.37 6.96
C LYS A 112 -10.63 -20.96 7.76
N GLY A 113 -10.70 -19.67 8.16
CA GLY A 113 -11.87 -19.09 8.81
C GLY A 113 -13.05 -18.84 7.89
N GLY A 114 -12.90 -19.05 6.56
CA GLY A 114 -13.97 -18.84 5.57
C GLY A 114 -14.27 -17.38 5.29
N TYR A 115 -13.33 -16.47 5.59
CA TYR A 115 -13.51 -15.02 5.36
C TYR A 115 -13.15 -14.60 3.94
N LEU A 116 -12.24 -15.30 3.27
CA LEU A 116 -11.75 -14.96 1.94
C LEU A 116 -12.28 -15.94 0.89
N ARG A 117 -12.60 -15.42 -0.27
CA ARG A 117 -13.03 -16.15 -1.48
C ARG A 117 -11.83 -16.56 -2.32
N ALA A 118 -11.92 -17.70 -2.99
CA ALA A 118 -10.96 -18.06 -4.04
C ALA A 118 -11.14 -17.15 -5.26
N LEU A 119 -10.01 -16.69 -5.81
CA LEU A 119 -9.92 -15.71 -6.91
C LEU A 119 -9.34 -16.31 -8.19
N ASP A 120 -9.21 -17.64 -8.27
CA ASP A 120 -8.57 -18.32 -9.41
C ASP A 120 -9.27 -18.05 -10.75
N THR A 121 -10.56 -17.73 -10.72
CA THR A 121 -11.37 -17.44 -11.92
C THR A 121 -11.51 -15.97 -12.25
N PHE A 122 -11.00 -15.07 -11.41
CA PHE A 122 -11.08 -13.63 -11.62
C PHE A 122 -10.10 -13.20 -12.73
N SER A 123 -10.55 -12.32 -13.63
CA SER A 123 -9.73 -11.79 -14.74
C SER A 123 -8.46 -11.10 -14.25
N ALA A 124 -8.55 -10.31 -13.18
CA ALA A 124 -7.41 -9.66 -12.54
C ALA A 124 -6.30 -10.64 -12.12
N THR A 125 -6.64 -11.89 -11.77
CA THR A 125 -5.64 -12.91 -11.42
C THR A 125 -4.67 -13.19 -12.57
N HIS A 126 -5.14 -13.15 -13.81
CA HIS A 126 -4.31 -13.39 -15.00
C HIS A 126 -3.33 -12.23 -15.30
N CYS A 127 -3.59 -11.04 -14.76
CA CYS A 127 -2.70 -9.89 -14.89
C CYS A 127 -1.47 -10.00 -13.98
N VAL A 128 -1.57 -10.71 -12.85
CA VAL A 128 -0.50 -10.84 -11.87
C VAL A 128 0.58 -11.82 -12.34
N ASN A 129 1.84 -11.51 -12.03
CA ASN A 129 2.97 -12.39 -12.31
C ASN A 129 2.85 -13.69 -11.50
N GLU A 130 2.96 -14.82 -12.18
CA GLU A 130 2.78 -16.16 -11.61
C GLU A 130 3.73 -16.46 -10.44
N TYR A 131 4.94 -15.92 -10.48
CA TYR A 131 5.90 -16.06 -9.39
C TYR A 131 5.33 -15.57 -8.05
N PHE A 132 4.67 -14.41 -8.05
CA PHE A 132 4.07 -13.83 -6.83
C PHE A 132 2.79 -14.56 -6.42
N LEU A 133 1.98 -15.01 -7.37
CA LEU A 133 0.80 -15.81 -7.08
C LEU A 133 1.17 -17.13 -6.39
N GLU A 134 2.16 -17.86 -6.92
CA GLU A 134 2.62 -19.14 -6.35
C GLU A 134 3.16 -18.97 -4.91
N LYS A 135 3.83 -17.87 -4.63
CA LYS A 135 4.32 -17.55 -3.27
C LYS A 135 3.20 -17.43 -2.24
N LEU A 136 1.99 -17.01 -2.64
CA LEU A 136 0.86 -16.77 -1.76
C LEU A 136 -0.28 -17.81 -1.90
N LYS A 137 -0.09 -18.89 -2.67
CA LYS A 137 -1.10 -19.97 -2.73
C LYS A 137 -1.35 -20.61 -1.37
N ILE A 138 -2.61 -20.69 -1.00
CA ILE A 138 -3.08 -21.27 0.27
C ILE A 138 -4.05 -22.42 -0.08
N LEU A 139 -3.83 -23.61 0.50
CA LEU A 139 -4.62 -24.79 0.21
C LEU A 139 -4.77 -25.10 -1.31
N GLY A 140 -3.77 -24.71 -2.10
CA GLY A 140 -3.76 -24.90 -3.55
C GLY A 140 -4.52 -23.85 -4.37
N GLY A 141 -5.16 -22.86 -3.73
CA GLY A 141 -5.93 -21.79 -4.39
C GLY A 141 -5.33 -20.40 -4.20
N THR A 142 -5.76 -19.46 -5.03
CA THR A 142 -5.44 -18.02 -4.95
C THR A 142 -6.55 -17.32 -4.17
N TYR A 143 -6.25 -16.71 -3.04
CA TYR A 143 -7.21 -16.00 -2.18
C TYR A 143 -6.91 -14.50 -2.03
N VAL A 144 -5.71 -14.09 -2.44
CA VAL A 144 -5.29 -12.70 -2.50
C VAL A 144 -4.51 -12.45 -3.78
N LEU A 145 -4.64 -11.24 -4.32
CA LEU A 145 -3.91 -10.78 -5.50
C LEU A 145 -2.79 -9.85 -5.08
N PRO A 146 -1.51 -10.22 -5.27
CA PRO A 146 -0.38 -9.32 -5.05
C PRO A 146 -0.44 -8.11 -5.97
N LEU A 147 -0.42 -6.90 -5.39
CA LEU A 147 -0.42 -5.64 -6.13
C LEU A 147 1.01 -5.10 -6.26
N SER A 148 1.77 -5.14 -5.17
CA SER A 148 3.12 -4.59 -5.13
C SER A 148 4.08 -5.40 -4.27
N VAL A 149 5.36 -5.23 -4.56
CA VAL A 149 6.47 -5.70 -3.74
C VAL A 149 7.26 -4.52 -3.21
N ASN A 150 7.92 -4.72 -2.08
CA ASN A 150 8.86 -3.78 -1.52
C ASN A 150 10.20 -4.45 -1.20
N TYR A 151 11.18 -3.63 -0.86
CA TYR A 151 12.47 -4.04 -0.39
C TYR A 151 12.97 -3.12 0.73
N ARG A 152 13.93 -3.60 1.49
CA ARG A 152 14.50 -2.89 2.64
C ARG A 152 15.92 -2.48 2.34
N GLY A 153 16.30 -1.31 2.87
CA GLY A 153 17.63 -0.77 2.66
C GLY A 153 17.86 0.51 3.45
N ILE A 154 18.68 1.36 2.91
CA ILE A 154 19.02 2.66 3.48
C ILE A 154 18.68 3.75 2.48
N PHE A 155 17.88 4.72 2.91
CA PHE A 155 17.77 6.01 2.21
C PHE A 155 18.97 6.86 2.56
N TYR A 156 19.56 7.45 1.53
CA TYR A 156 20.63 8.44 1.63
C TYR A 156 20.11 9.79 1.14
N ASN A 157 20.34 10.85 1.89
CA ASN A 157 20.21 12.21 1.37
C ASN A 157 21.48 12.51 0.56
N LYS A 158 21.41 12.18 -0.74
CA LYS A 158 22.56 12.21 -1.65
C LYS A 158 23.19 13.60 -1.70
N LYS A 159 22.36 14.63 -1.95
CA LYS A 159 22.81 16.00 -2.03
C LYS A 159 23.54 16.44 -0.74
N LEU A 160 22.98 16.12 0.42
CA LEU A 160 23.57 16.49 1.71
C LEU A 160 24.92 15.81 1.95
N LEU A 161 25.07 14.53 1.55
CA LEU A 161 26.34 13.83 1.62
C LEU A 161 27.38 14.46 0.69
N GLU A 162 27.03 14.71 -0.57
CA GLU A 162 27.92 15.26 -1.58
C GLU A 162 28.39 16.69 -1.25
N GLU A 163 27.47 17.58 -0.82
CA GLU A 163 27.79 18.97 -0.45
C GLU A 163 28.78 19.07 0.72
N GLU A 164 28.80 18.07 1.59
CA GLU A 164 29.70 18.03 2.74
C GLU A 164 30.92 17.11 2.51
N GLY A 165 31.07 16.57 1.31
CA GLY A 165 32.22 15.77 0.89
C GLY A 165 32.25 14.35 1.44
N TYR A 166 31.11 13.82 1.91
CA TYR A 166 31.01 12.42 2.32
C TYR A 166 30.70 11.52 1.10
N GLN A 167 31.32 10.34 1.10
CA GLN A 167 31.08 9.36 0.05
C GLN A 167 29.82 8.51 0.37
N ILE A 168 29.07 8.16 -0.68
CA ILE A 168 27.98 7.16 -0.57
C ILE A 168 28.63 5.78 -0.43
N PRO A 169 28.38 5.05 0.68
CA PRO A 169 29.06 3.80 0.94
C PRO A 169 28.57 2.66 0.04
N SER A 170 29.46 1.92 -0.55
CA SER A 170 29.22 0.71 -1.35
C SER A 170 29.49 -0.59 -0.55
N THR A 171 30.28 -0.47 0.53
CA THR A 171 30.61 -1.58 1.43
C THR A 171 30.23 -1.28 2.87
N TYR A 172 30.12 -2.33 3.68
CA TYR A 172 29.86 -2.17 5.12
C TYR A 172 30.94 -1.35 5.83
N ALA A 173 32.21 -1.52 5.47
CA ALA A 173 33.31 -0.77 6.05
C ALA A 173 33.21 0.74 5.74
N GLU A 174 32.87 1.07 4.49
CA GLU A 174 32.65 2.46 4.09
C GLU A 174 31.42 3.07 4.79
N LEU A 175 30.34 2.29 4.98
CA LEU A 175 29.18 2.74 5.73
C LEU A 175 29.55 3.14 7.16
N ILE A 176 30.34 2.31 7.86
CA ILE A 176 30.79 2.60 9.21
C ILE A 176 31.71 3.82 9.23
N ASP A 177 32.64 3.93 8.28
CA ASP A 177 33.56 5.07 8.20
C ASP A 177 32.81 6.40 7.93
N THR A 178 31.91 6.40 6.96
CA THR A 178 31.07 7.57 6.65
C THR A 178 30.25 8.00 7.87
N MET A 179 29.57 7.06 8.55
CA MET A 179 28.84 7.37 9.78
C MET A 179 29.75 7.90 10.89
N GLN A 180 30.95 7.39 11.01
CA GLN A 180 31.93 7.87 12.01
C GLN A 180 32.39 9.30 11.71
N GLN A 181 32.65 9.63 10.44
CA GLN A 181 33.02 10.98 10.02
C GLN A 181 31.90 11.99 10.32
N ILE A 182 30.65 11.68 9.92
CA ILE A 182 29.48 12.52 10.18
C ILE A 182 29.29 12.74 11.69
N LYS A 183 29.42 11.68 12.48
CA LYS A 183 29.30 11.76 13.95
C LYS A 183 30.39 12.61 14.59
N LYS A 184 31.64 12.51 14.12
CA LYS A 184 32.77 13.37 14.58
C LYS A 184 32.54 14.84 14.29
N ALA A 185 31.80 15.15 13.19
CA ALA A 185 31.38 16.50 12.86
C ALA A 185 30.20 17.01 13.72
N GLY A 186 29.74 16.22 14.70
CA GLY A 186 28.64 16.57 15.60
C GLY A 186 27.25 16.44 14.99
N LYS A 187 27.13 15.76 13.86
CA LYS A 187 25.90 15.59 13.11
C LYS A 187 25.29 14.20 13.33
N LEU A 188 24.04 13.99 12.90
CA LEU A 188 23.33 12.70 13.05
C LEU A 188 23.51 11.87 11.79
N PRO A 189 24.35 10.80 11.80
CA PRO A 189 24.59 10.00 10.61
C PRO A 189 23.34 9.27 10.11
N ILE A 190 22.63 8.62 11.02
CA ILE A 190 21.47 7.77 10.71
C ILE A 190 20.39 7.95 11.76
N ILE A 191 19.12 7.93 11.34
CA ILE A 191 17.97 8.02 12.24
C ILE A 191 17.25 6.70 12.36
N PHE A 192 16.76 6.37 13.57
CA PHE A 192 15.94 5.20 13.88
C PHE A 192 14.59 5.62 14.46
N ALA A 193 13.60 4.75 14.32
CA ALA A 193 12.20 5.01 14.66
C ALA A 193 11.65 3.99 15.68
N ASP A 194 12.42 3.65 16.71
CA ASP A 194 12.20 2.48 17.56
C ASP A 194 10.97 2.57 18.48
N LYS A 195 10.33 3.73 18.59
CA LYS A 195 9.03 3.85 19.25
C LYS A 195 8.00 2.96 18.56
N ASP A 196 8.11 2.82 17.26
CA ASP A 196 7.32 1.88 16.45
C ASP A 196 8.13 0.59 16.29
N SER A 197 7.88 -0.40 17.14
CA SER A 197 8.71 -1.61 17.29
C SER A 197 8.93 -2.41 16.00
N TRP A 198 8.00 -2.34 15.05
CA TRP A 198 8.13 -3.00 13.75
C TRP A 198 9.37 -2.51 12.96
N THR A 199 9.83 -1.26 13.18
CA THR A 199 11.01 -0.72 12.50
C THR A 199 12.31 -1.40 12.94
N ILE A 200 12.34 -1.94 14.17
CA ILE A 200 13.51 -2.60 14.74
C ILE A 200 13.81 -3.89 13.98
N HIS A 201 12.81 -4.76 13.84
CA HIS A 201 13.01 -6.02 13.12
C HIS A 201 13.22 -5.80 11.61
N GLN A 202 12.59 -4.78 11.01
CA GLN A 202 12.82 -4.43 9.62
C GLN A 202 14.29 -4.07 9.35
N GLY A 203 14.94 -3.36 10.28
CA GLY A 203 16.37 -3.03 10.19
C GLY A 203 17.25 -4.27 10.28
N TRP A 204 16.99 -5.17 11.22
CA TRP A 204 17.73 -6.44 11.35
C TRP A 204 17.53 -7.32 10.10
N ASP A 205 16.29 -7.46 9.65
CA ASP A 205 15.92 -8.20 8.46
C ASP A 205 16.71 -7.74 7.21
N ALA A 206 16.81 -6.41 7.00
CA ALA A 206 17.51 -5.86 5.85
C ALA A 206 18.99 -6.27 5.84
N ILE A 207 19.64 -6.32 7.00
CA ILE A 207 21.04 -6.74 7.13
C ILE A 207 21.19 -8.24 6.86
N ASP A 208 20.31 -9.06 7.46
CA ASP A 208 20.35 -10.51 7.28
C ASP A 208 20.06 -10.89 5.83
N MET A 209 19.03 -10.30 5.20
CA MET A 209 18.68 -10.52 3.81
C MET A 209 19.79 -10.10 2.84
N SER A 210 20.49 -9.00 3.12
CA SER A 210 21.62 -8.56 2.28
C SER A 210 22.71 -9.61 2.18
N SER A 211 22.90 -10.42 3.22
CA SER A 211 23.90 -11.49 3.27
C SER A 211 23.33 -12.86 2.87
N ARG A 212 22.17 -13.22 3.44
CA ARG A 212 21.54 -14.54 3.24
C ARG A 212 20.79 -14.65 1.92
N GLY A 213 20.10 -13.58 1.51
CA GLY A 213 19.04 -13.60 0.51
C GLY A 213 17.69 -13.95 1.16
N SER A 214 16.96 -14.92 0.63
CA SER A 214 15.69 -15.36 1.23
C SER A 214 15.89 -15.94 2.63
N GLN A 215 15.02 -15.56 3.55
CA GLN A 215 15.02 -16.06 4.92
C GLN A 215 14.00 -17.19 5.13
N ASP A 216 13.16 -17.49 4.13
CA ASP A 216 11.98 -18.35 4.28
C ASP A 216 12.34 -19.73 4.83
N ASP A 217 13.30 -20.41 4.21
CA ASP A 217 13.75 -21.75 4.64
C ASP A 217 14.43 -21.71 6.02
N PHE A 218 15.20 -20.66 6.29
CA PHE A 218 15.90 -20.51 7.56
C PHE A 218 14.90 -20.36 8.71
N PHE A 219 13.95 -19.45 8.59
CA PHE A 219 12.95 -19.27 9.65
C PHE A 219 12.00 -20.46 9.77
N GLN A 220 11.69 -21.15 8.67
CA GLN A 220 10.90 -22.39 8.75
C GLN A 220 11.66 -23.45 9.57
N ASN A 221 12.95 -23.61 9.36
CA ASN A 221 13.77 -24.55 10.16
C ASN A 221 13.86 -24.12 11.63
N VAL A 222 13.94 -22.80 11.90
CA VAL A 222 13.91 -22.30 13.29
C VAL A 222 12.56 -22.61 13.97
N LEU A 223 11.45 -22.42 13.26
CA LEU A 223 10.11 -22.72 13.79
C LEU A 223 9.91 -24.22 14.04
N ASN A 224 10.51 -25.07 13.21
CA ASN A 224 10.46 -26.52 13.38
C ASN A 224 11.42 -27.04 14.47
N GLY A 225 12.33 -26.20 14.97
CA GLY A 225 13.36 -26.59 15.94
C GLY A 225 14.60 -27.25 15.30
N ASP A 226 14.73 -27.19 13.98
CA ASP A 226 15.83 -27.77 13.22
C ASP A 226 17.03 -26.82 13.09
N ALA A 227 16.85 -25.53 13.41
CA ALA A 227 17.88 -24.50 13.42
C ALA A 227 17.72 -23.54 14.59
N PHE A 228 18.82 -22.89 14.98
CA PHE A 228 18.82 -21.90 16.07
C PHE A 228 19.51 -20.60 15.64
N LEU A 229 18.91 -19.45 15.96
CA LEU A 229 19.47 -18.14 15.66
C LEU A 229 20.88 -17.93 16.24
N TYR A 230 21.13 -18.45 17.43
CA TYR A 230 22.41 -18.29 18.14
C TYR A 230 23.54 -19.20 17.59
N GLU A 231 23.23 -20.13 16.69
CA GLU A 231 24.21 -21.00 16.00
C GLU A 231 24.45 -20.57 14.55
N ASP A 232 23.56 -19.76 13.99
CA ASP A 232 23.66 -19.33 12.60
C ASP A 232 24.62 -18.14 12.45
N SER A 233 25.69 -18.32 11.67
CA SER A 233 26.75 -17.33 11.50
C SER A 233 26.26 -16.04 10.85
N ILE A 234 25.29 -16.11 9.93
CA ILE A 234 24.72 -14.93 9.24
C ILE A 234 23.85 -14.15 10.22
N ALA A 235 23.00 -14.83 11.00
CA ALA A 235 22.16 -14.17 12.01
C ALA A 235 22.99 -13.48 13.11
N LEU A 236 24.06 -14.14 13.56
CA LEU A 236 25.00 -13.56 14.54
C LEU A 236 25.74 -12.34 13.97
N ASP A 237 26.20 -12.40 12.73
CA ASP A 237 26.86 -11.29 12.06
C ASP A 237 25.90 -10.12 11.83
N SER A 238 24.68 -10.41 11.36
CA SER A 238 23.62 -9.43 11.17
C SER A 238 23.26 -8.71 12.48
N THR A 239 23.20 -9.47 13.58
CA THR A 239 22.96 -8.89 14.91
C THR A 239 24.10 -7.97 15.33
N ARG A 240 25.37 -8.38 15.10
CA ARG A 240 26.54 -7.56 15.42
C ARG A 240 26.54 -6.25 14.62
N LYS A 241 26.30 -6.31 13.31
CA LYS A 241 26.19 -5.15 12.43
C LYS A 241 25.06 -4.23 12.87
N PHE A 242 23.88 -4.79 13.14
CA PHE A 242 22.72 -4.04 13.61
C PHE A 242 23.02 -3.27 14.90
N LEU A 243 23.66 -3.89 15.87
CA LEU A 243 24.04 -3.24 17.13
C LEU A 243 25.15 -2.20 16.92
N GLU A 244 26.03 -2.42 15.93
CA GLU A 244 27.10 -1.47 15.62
C GLU A 244 26.57 -0.18 14.99
N ILE A 245 25.74 -0.27 13.95
CA ILE A 245 25.19 0.90 13.28
C ILE A 245 24.31 1.75 14.22
N ARG A 246 23.66 1.14 15.20
CA ARG A 246 22.83 1.83 16.18
C ARG A 246 23.64 2.79 17.07
N LYS A 247 24.94 2.57 17.22
CA LYS A 247 25.84 3.50 17.93
C LYS A 247 25.94 4.87 17.26
N TYR A 248 25.56 4.98 15.99
CA TYR A 248 25.61 6.19 15.18
C TYR A 248 24.26 6.93 15.10
N GLY A 249 23.19 6.33 15.59
CA GLY A 249 21.87 6.97 15.70
C GLY A 249 21.76 7.96 16.86
N GLN A 250 20.56 8.55 16.98
CA GLN A 250 20.20 9.40 18.13
C GLN A 250 20.20 8.61 19.45
N LYS A 251 20.45 9.30 20.59
CA LYS A 251 20.62 8.64 21.90
C LYS A 251 19.37 7.91 22.41
N GLN A 252 18.18 8.40 22.11
CA GLN A 252 16.90 7.89 22.62
C GLN A 252 16.00 7.46 21.46
N THR A 253 16.42 6.42 20.75
CA THR A 253 15.71 5.91 19.57
C THR A 253 14.28 5.48 19.89
N VAL A 254 14.04 4.95 21.09
CA VAL A 254 12.70 4.51 21.58
C VAL A 254 11.70 5.65 21.76
N ASN A 255 12.15 6.90 21.78
CA ASN A 255 11.28 8.07 21.87
C ASN A 255 10.90 8.61 20.49
N THR A 256 11.58 8.19 19.43
CA THR A 256 11.34 8.64 18.06
C THR A 256 10.41 7.66 17.35
N GLY A 257 9.23 8.15 16.96
CA GLY A 257 8.28 7.40 16.15
C GLY A 257 8.61 7.48 14.64
N TYR A 258 7.96 6.62 13.85
CA TYR A 258 8.17 6.53 12.42
C TYR A 258 7.93 7.86 11.69
N ASP A 259 6.78 8.51 11.96
CA ASP A 259 6.43 9.80 11.33
C ASP A 259 7.45 10.90 11.67
N GLU A 260 7.95 10.91 12.91
CA GLU A 260 8.98 11.86 13.35
C GLU A 260 10.33 11.59 12.66
N ALA A 261 10.72 10.32 12.56
CA ALA A 261 11.97 9.94 11.89
C ALA A 261 11.93 10.30 10.39
N VAL A 262 10.82 10.00 9.71
CA VAL A 262 10.59 10.40 8.31
C VAL A 262 10.72 11.92 8.16
N LYS A 263 10.07 12.69 9.03
CA LYS A 263 10.13 14.17 9.01
C LYS A 263 11.54 14.70 9.20
N LYS A 264 12.27 14.19 10.20
CA LYS A 264 13.64 14.59 10.48
C LYS A 264 14.58 14.29 9.32
N PHE A 265 14.47 13.10 8.74
CA PHE A 265 15.24 12.72 7.57
C PHE A 265 14.92 13.61 6.36
N ALA A 266 13.64 13.80 6.04
CA ALA A 266 13.21 14.65 4.93
C ALA A 266 13.68 16.11 5.06
N ASN A 267 13.80 16.62 6.28
CA ASN A 267 14.32 17.95 6.58
C ASN A 267 15.87 18.05 6.60
N GLY A 268 16.58 16.92 6.36
CA GLY A 268 18.04 16.90 6.36
C GLY A 268 18.68 16.90 7.76
N GLU A 269 17.93 16.59 8.82
CA GLU A 269 18.46 16.46 10.18
C GLU A 269 19.30 15.19 10.36
N ALA A 270 19.14 14.20 9.47
CA ALA A 270 19.94 12.99 9.39
C ALA A 270 20.33 12.72 7.93
N TYR A 271 21.50 12.11 7.73
CA TYR A 271 22.05 11.80 6.40
C TYR A 271 21.50 10.52 5.82
N MET A 272 21.12 9.59 6.70
CA MET A 272 20.64 8.25 6.33
C MET A 272 19.41 7.90 7.14
N PHE A 273 18.53 7.08 6.52
CA PHE A 273 17.35 6.52 7.18
C PHE A 273 17.22 5.04 6.82
N PHE A 274 17.36 4.18 7.82
CA PHE A 274 17.28 2.74 7.64
C PHE A 274 15.83 2.29 7.65
N GLN A 275 15.26 2.03 6.45
CA GLN A 275 13.84 1.74 6.28
C GLN A 275 13.61 0.97 4.96
N GLY A 276 12.36 0.63 4.67
CA GLY A 276 11.98 0.13 3.35
C GLY A 276 11.51 1.25 2.41
N ASN A 277 11.44 0.92 1.12
CA ASN A 277 11.02 1.85 0.08
C ASN A 277 9.62 2.46 0.30
N TRP A 278 8.76 1.83 1.10
CA TRP A 278 7.45 2.40 1.49
C TRP A 278 7.53 3.77 2.17
N ALA A 279 8.68 4.16 2.73
CA ALA A 279 8.86 5.48 3.32
C ALA A 279 8.95 6.60 2.26
N TYR A 280 9.26 6.26 1.01
CA TYR A 280 9.46 7.20 -0.10
C TYR A 280 8.31 8.21 -0.26
N PRO A 281 7.02 7.81 -0.35
CA PRO A 281 5.92 8.77 -0.53
C PRO A 281 5.83 9.78 0.60
N MET A 282 6.08 9.37 1.84
CA MET A 282 6.03 10.26 2.98
C MET A 282 7.20 11.24 3.00
N ILE A 283 8.39 10.77 2.65
CA ILE A 283 9.59 11.62 2.52
C ILE A 283 9.35 12.68 1.45
N LYS A 284 8.91 12.26 0.25
CA LYS A 284 8.63 13.17 -0.87
C LYS A 284 7.46 14.13 -0.60
N LYS A 285 6.48 13.74 0.18
CA LYS A 285 5.39 14.63 0.60
C LYS A 285 5.88 15.78 1.49
N ILE A 286 6.88 15.53 2.35
CA ILE A 286 7.45 16.53 3.24
C ILE A 286 8.46 17.42 2.50
N ASN A 287 9.32 16.81 1.69
CA ASN A 287 10.33 17.49 0.90
C ASN A 287 10.34 16.93 -0.54
N PRO A 288 9.56 17.52 -1.47
CA PRO A 288 9.52 17.07 -2.85
C PRO A 288 10.85 17.12 -3.59
N ASP A 289 11.72 18.06 -3.20
CA ASP A 289 12.99 18.36 -3.87
C ASP A 289 14.19 17.60 -3.26
N ILE A 290 13.97 16.77 -2.25
CA ILE A 290 15.05 15.97 -1.66
C ILE A 290 15.66 15.03 -2.71
N ASP A 291 16.98 15.09 -2.85
CA ASP A 291 17.73 14.17 -3.71
C ASP A 291 18.00 12.88 -2.93
N LEU A 292 17.20 11.85 -3.23
CA LEU A 292 17.23 10.56 -2.55
C LEU A 292 17.96 9.51 -3.38
N LEU A 293 18.83 8.76 -2.71
CA LEU A 293 19.29 7.46 -3.19
C LEU A 293 18.78 6.39 -2.21
N PHE A 294 18.25 5.30 -2.73
CA PHE A 294 17.84 4.15 -1.92
C PHE A 294 18.61 2.91 -2.34
N MET A 295 19.34 2.30 -1.41
CA MET A 295 20.21 1.15 -1.68
C MET A 295 19.97 0.03 -0.67
N PRO A 296 20.19 -1.23 -1.05
CA PRO A 296 20.22 -2.33 -0.09
C PRO A 296 21.28 -2.07 0.99
N PHE A 297 21.14 -2.73 2.14
CA PHE A 297 22.18 -2.69 3.16
C PHE A 297 23.49 -3.25 2.56
N PRO A 298 24.62 -2.50 2.64
CA PRO A 298 25.84 -2.91 1.96
C PRO A 298 26.45 -4.17 2.57
N ALA A 299 26.95 -5.05 1.68
CA ALA A 299 27.71 -6.24 2.07
C ALA A 299 29.17 -5.90 2.44
N TYR A 300 29.98 -6.89 2.78
CA TYR A 300 31.41 -6.70 3.05
C TYR A 300 32.20 -6.25 1.82
N HIS A 301 31.79 -6.71 0.64
CA HIS A 301 32.42 -6.35 -0.63
C HIS A 301 31.41 -5.71 -1.57
N GLU A 302 31.88 -4.87 -2.45
CA GLU A 302 31.06 -4.22 -3.48
C GLU A 302 30.29 -5.25 -4.31
N ASN A 303 29.09 -4.88 -4.72
CA ASN A 303 28.23 -5.68 -5.60
C ASN A 303 27.84 -7.07 -5.05
N GLN A 304 28.00 -7.33 -3.76
CA GLN A 304 27.60 -8.59 -3.12
C GLN A 304 26.31 -8.48 -2.29
N ALA A 305 25.80 -7.27 -2.07
CA ALA A 305 24.55 -7.08 -1.35
C ALA A 305 23.39 -7.70 -2.14
N LYS A 306 22.61 -8.55 -1.49
CA LYS A 306 21.42 -9.15 -2.07
C LYS A 306 20.21 -8.23 -1.85
N VAL A 307 19.42 -8.05 -2.89
CA VAL A 307 18.13 -7.38 -2.79
C VAL A 307 17.05 -8.45 -2.71
N VAL A 308 16.33 -8.46 -1.60
CA VAL A 308 15.19 -9.36 -1.42
C VAL A 308 13.92 -8.54 -1.48
N VAL A 309 13.13 -8.81 -2.50
CA VAL A 309 11.79 -8.25 -2.64
C VAL A 309 10.80 -9.10 -1.85
N LYS A 310 9.92 -8.45 -1.09
CA LYS A 310 8.81 -9.12 -0.40
C LYS A 310 7.49 -8.55 -0.91
N ILE A 311 6.49 -9.41 -1.04
CA ILE A 311 5.13 -8.97 -1.37
C ILE A 311 4.66 -8.04 -0.26
N ASP A 312 4.16 -6.87 -0.65
CA ASP A 312 3.74 -5.81 0.25
C ASP A 312 2.21 -5.73 0.31
N ALA A 313 1.60 -5.04 -0.65
CA ALA A 313 0.15 -4.93 -0.71
C ALA A 313 -0.45 -6.11 -1.46
N THR A 314 -1.47 -6.72 -0.87
CA THR A 314 -2.30 -7.75 -1.51
C THR A 314 -3.77 -7.41 -1.30
N LEU A 315 -4.61 -7.71 -2.29
CA LEU A 315 -6.04 -7.51 -2.20
C LEU A 315 -6.76 -8.85 -2.09
N GLY A 316 -7.58 -9.01 -1.06
CA GLY A 316 -8.47 -10.16 -0.87
C GLY A 316 -9.92 -9.78 -0.98
N VAL A 317 -10.78 -10.73 -1.39
CA VAL A 317 -12.23 -10.55 -1.53
C VAL A 317 -12.96 -11.37 -0.48
N SER A 318 -13.94 -10.75 0.16
CA SER A 318 -14.80 -11.41 1.14
C SER A 318 -15.54 -12.59 0.56
N ALA A 319 -15.57 -13.71 1.28
CA ALA A 319 -16.41 -14.86 0.92
C ALA A 319 -17.91 -14.54 1.01
N SER A 320 -18.29 -13.56 1.84
CA SER A 320 -19.68 -13.12 2.03
C SER A 320 -20.12 -12.03 1.04
N CYS A 321 -19.22 -11.48 0.23
CA CYS A 321 -19.56 -10.47 -0.76
C CYS A 321 -20.58 -11.00 -1.78
N LYS A 322 -21.64 -10.22 -2.00
CA LYS A 322 -22.75 -10.57 -2.92
C LYS A 322 -22.59 -9.90 -4.29
N HIS A 323 -21.79 -8.84 -4.38
CA HIS A 323 -21.62 -8.00 -5.57
C HIS A 323 -20.37 -8.40 -6.36
N LEU A 324 -20.28 -9.67 -6.79
CA LEU A 324 -19.06 -10.23 -7.36
C LEU A 324 -18.68 -9.60 -8.70
N GLU A 325 -19.66 -9.28 -9.56
CA GLU A 325 -19.40 -8.62 -10.84
C GLU A 325 -18.84 -7.21 -10.62
N ALA A 326 -19.35 -6.49 -9.63
CA ALA A 326 -18.84 -5.17 -9.26
C ALA A 326 -17.42 -5.24 -8.67
N VAL A 327 -17.14 -6.25 -7.83
CA VAL A 327 -15.78 -6.49 -7.31
C VAL A 327 -14.81 -6.80 -8.44
N GLU A 328 -15.21 -7.67 -9.39
CA GLU A 328 -14.35 -8.04 -10.52
C GLU A 328 -14.03 -6.84 -11.39
N GLN A 329 -15.01 -5.99 -11.71
CA GLN A 329 -14.78 -4.74 -12.44
C GLN A 329 -13.83 -3.79 -11.71
N PHE A 330 -13.97 -3.64 -10.40
CA PHE A 330 -13.06 -2.79 -9.62
C PHE A 330 -11.65 -3.39 -9.55
N LEU A 331 -11.51 -4.70 -9.36
CA LEU A 331 -10.20 -5.36 -9.38
C LEU A 331 -9.54 -5.26 -10.76
N ASP A 332 -10.28 -5.46 -11.86
CA ASP A 332 -9.76 -5.29 -13.22
C ASP A 332 -9.25 -3.86 -13.46
N TYR A 333 -9.95 -2.87 -12.90
CA TYR A 333 -9.50 -1.48 -12.96
C TYR A 333 -8.20 -1.28 -12.16
N VAL A 334 -8.13 -1.75 -10.90
CA VAL A 334 -6.94 -1.61 -10.04
C VAL A 334 -5.74 -2.35 -10.63
N PHE A 335 -5.95 -3.55 -11.18
CA PHE A 335 -4.90 -4.39 -11.78
C PHE A 335 -4.65 -4.09 -13.28
N SER A 336 -5.28 -3.04 -13.82
CA SER A 336 -4.93 -2.53 -15.16
C SER A 336 -3.52 -1.94 -15.18
N LYS A 337 -2.87 -1.98 -16.35
CA LYS A 337 -1.51 -1.44 -16.52
C LYS A 337 -1.37 -0.03 -15.96
N ASN A 338 -2.23 0.90 -16.43
CA ASN A 338 -2.12 2.32 -16.08
C ASN A 338 -2.30 2.60 -14.58
N VAL A 339 -3.25 1.93 -13.93
CA VAL A 339 -3.51 2.11 -12.49
C VAL A 339 -2.41 1.48 -11.66
N SER A 340 -1.92 0.31 -12.07
CA SER A 340 -0.81 -0.38 -11.39
C SER A 340 0.51 0.39 -11.52
N GLU A 341 0.80 0.99 -12.69
CA GLU A 341 1.95 1.89 -12.89
C GLU A 341 1.82 3.13 -11.99
N TYR A 342 0.65 3.76 -11.99
CA TYR A 342 0.39 4.92 -11.13
C TYR A 342 0.59 4.58 -9.65
N TYR A 343 0.05 3.42 -9.19
CA TYR A 343 0.24 2.97 -7.81
C TYR A 343 1.72 2.75 -7.49
N ALA A 344 2.43 2.02 -8.35
CA ALA A 344 3.85 1.69 -8.15
C ALA A 344 4.72 2.97 -8.07
N ASP A 345 4.54 3.91 -9.02
CA ASP A 345 5.25 5.19 -9.05
C ASP A 345 5.00 6.00 -7.77
N LYS A 346 3.73 6.18 -7.40
CA LYS A 346 3.39 6.99 -6.22
C LYS A 346 3.74 6.33 -4.89
N ALA A 347 3.70 5.01 -4.83
CA ALA A 347 4.08 4.24 -3.64
C ALA A 347 5.60 4.03 -3.51
N GLY A 348 6.39 4.35 -4.53
CA GLY A 348 7.81 4.01 -4.60
C GLY A 348 8.02 2.49 -4.53
N ALA A 349 7.11 1.71 -5.08
CA ALA A 349 7.08 0.25 -5.02
C ALA A 349 7.23 -0.36 -6.42
N TYR A 350 7.52 -1.66 -6.49
CA TYR A 350 7.48 -2.38 -7.75
C TYR A 350 6.14 -3.10 -7.91
N SER A 351 5.61 -3.07 -9.14
CA SER A 351 4.34 -3.73 -9.46
C SER A 351 4.49 -5.25 -9.54
N CYS A 352 3.47 -5.99 -9.10
CA CYS A 352 3.34 -7.43 -9.32
C CYS A 352 2.69 -7.77 -10.67
N ILE A 353 2.36 -6.79 -11.51
CA ILE A 353 1.59 -6.96 -12.73
C ILE A 353 2.51 -7.24 -13.92
N LYS A 354 2.18 -8.25 -14.74
CA LYS A 354 2.99 -8.72 -15.89
C LYS A 354 3.30 -7.64 -16.93
N SER A 355 2.38 -6.69 -17.11
CA SER A 355 2.48 -5.64 -18.14
C SER A 355 3.16 -4.36 -17.68
N VAL A 356 3.59 -4.30 -16.42
CA VAL A 356 4.28 -3.14 -15.84
C VAL A 356 5.76 -3.46 -15.82
N ASP A 357 6.50 -2.89 -16.77
CA ASP A 357 7.96 -2.99 -16.78
C ASP A 357 8.54 -2.13 -15.66
N VAL A 358 9.50 -2.70 -14.96
CA VAL A 358 10.32 -1.94 -14.01
C VAL A 358 11.38 -1.27 -14.85
N GLU A 359 11.18 0.00 -15.21
CA GLU A 359 12.28 0.80 -15.73
C GLU A 359 13.34 0.93 -14.62
N ASP A 360 14.58 0.63 -14.98
CA ASP A 360 15.74 0.85 -14.10
C ASP A 360 15.83 2.36 -13.81
N SER A 361 15.33 2.77 -12.62
CA SER A 361 15.39 4.15 -12.12
C SER A 361 16.45 4.29 -11.04
#